data_0621284c36b541bb34be195984d31bbe
#
_entry.id   0621284c36b541bb34be195984d31bbe
#
_cell.length_a   1.000
_cell.length_b   1.000
_cell.length_c   1.000
_cell.angle_alpha   90.00
_cell.angle_beta   90.00
_cell.angle_gamma   90.00
#
_symmetry.space_group_name_H-M   'P 1'
#
loop_
_entity.id
_entity.type
_entity.pdbx_description
1 polymer ?
#
loop_
_entity_poly.entity_id
_entity_poly.type
_entity_poly.pdbx_seq_one_letter_code
_entity_poly.pdbx_strand_id
1 'polypeptide(L)'
;MLYYTIDSTIWAARNAAGEDYTPAYIPSMLAFMGMTGKKIAPDALSTLTKDDVVLLGTDCAIPATCAATCIRFGVPGAEAPTRRRHVYATYLAKNGYGIPLFVPVGTTDVAPDEILSYAEVDGTRTPALIRAGETYQFLFDLPATLWFSGDGFMEMQNDPYFPVGRTPDWRPLPNGQYGAQPYNDLLLLELEDILHELGIPSIYRLPPMQDGSVPDMVLHFSGDDDCCSATINRNAAARMKEVGFPYHINAMPNPAGEFCFDTAVLRELQENGCELGLHLDLTYPPYSAEHVKAQFEQFRAAFGLHPITNVNHCLVQHGTQAEFLRWLQACDIIADNGYLGTFNPDDINAFDLQEYGYGTSFPRFTCDDAAHGNAPLFPALIPITYYEARLPNEDSDPAKVIAYLDGAAAYGRITQFFFHPHYLNDDNVHCTAALRVLALIKQHLAEKQYRALPMTTNTIAQFWQTRRTASAIREGSTITVNSDTPILLQLPTDATIAALDGASVPVTIKQVNDGSAALVFVPAGSHTVTFG
;
A
#
# COMPACT_ATOMS: atom_id res chain seq x y z
N MET A 1 9.58 -21.92 9.65
CA MET A 1 9.68 -20.47 9.98
C MET A 1 10.09 -19.70 8.73
N LEU A 2 9.70 -18.38 8.57
CA LEU A 2 10.09 -17.59 7.40
C LEU A 2 11.37 -16.80 7.66
N TYR A 3 12.32 -16.93 6.75
CA TYR A 3 13.61 -16.21 6.77
C TYR A 3 13.81 -15.41 5.49
N TYR A 4 14.74 -14.46 5.52
CA TYR A 4 15.24 -13.78 4.34
C TYR A 4 16.71 -13.41 4.50
N THR A 5 17.44 -13.31 3.38
CA THR A 5 18.85 -12.93 3.38
C THR A 5 19.04 -11.55 2.77
N ILE A 6 19.96 -10.79 3.39
CA ILE A 6 20.53 -9.57 2.84
C ILE A 6 22.05 -9.67 3.05
N ASP A 7 22.79 -9.79 1.94
CA ASP A 7 24.25 -9.78 2.02
C ASP A 7 24.75 -8.35 2.28
N SER A 8 25.21 -8.11 3.49
CA SER A 8 25.67 -6.78 3.90
C SER A 8 26.95 -6.33 3.16
N THR A 9 27.75 -7.25 2.67
CA THR A 9 28.97 -6.94 1.91
C THR A 9 28.63 -6.47 0.51
N ILE A 10 27.75 -7.20 -0.18
CA ILE A 10 27.27 -6.83 -1.51
C ILE A 10 26.50 -5.51 -1.42
N TRP A 11 25.63 -5.39 -0.43
CA TRP A 11 24.88 -4.16 -0.21
C TRP A 11 25.79 -2.93 -0.02
N ALA A 12 26.78 -3.03 0.87
CA ALA A 12 27.75 -1.95 1.06
C ALA A 12 28.53 -1.60 -0.21
N ALA A 13 28.90 -2.60 -1.01
CA ALA A 13 29.61 -2.38 -2.27
C ALA A 13 28.74 -1.66 -3.31
N ARG A 14 27.46 -2.06 -3.45
CA ARG A 14 26.51 -1.40 -4.36
C ARG A 14 26.22 0.04 -3.93
N ASN A 15 25.98 0.29 -2.65
CA ASN A 15 25.80 1.64 -2.12
C ASN A 15 27.01 2.54 -2.39
N ALA A 16 28.22 2.02 -2.22
CA ALA A 16 29.45 2.76 -2.54
C ALA A 16 29.55 3.10 -4.04
N ALA A 17 28.94 2.28 -4.91
CA ALA A 17 28.86 2.53 -6.35
C ALA A 17 27.65 3.41 -6.74
N GLY A 18 26.76 3.78 -5.80
CA GLY A 18 25.52 4.48 -6.10
C GLY A 18 24.48 3.60 -6.82
N GLU A 19 24.52 2.30 -6.57
CA GLU A 19 23.63 1.31 -7.17
C GLU A 19 22.62 0.78 -6.15
N ASP A 20 21.40 0.52 -6.60
CA ASP A 20 20.37 -0.09 -5.78
C ASP A 20 20.70 -1.56 -5.46
N TYR A 21 20.33 -2.00 -4.25
CA TYR A 21 20.41 -3.40 -3.82
C TYR A 21 19.00 -3.93 -3.54
N THR A 22 18.42 -4.54 -4.55
CA THR A 22 16.98 -4.90 -4.57
C THR A 22 16.52 -5.84 -3.46
N PRO A 23 17.35 -6.78 -2.92
CA PRO A 23 16.95 -7.57 -1.75
C PRO A 23 16.67 -6.72 -0.49
N ALA A 24 17.14 -5.47 -0.42
CA ALA A 24 16.81 -4.54 0.65
C ALA A 24 15.30 -4.22 0.72
N TYR A 25 14.55 -4.43 -0.37
CA TYR A 25 13.11 -4.23 -0.41
C TYR A 25 12.30 -5.38 0.20
N ILE A 26 12.89 -6.55 0.45
CA ILE A 26 12.19 -7.72 1.02
C ILE A 26 11.48 -7.38 2.34
N PRO A 27 12.06 -6.64 3.30
CA PRO A 27 11.34 -6.23 4.51
C PRO A 27 10.06 -5.42 4.23
N SER A 28 10.07 -4.55 3.21
CA SER A 28 8.89 -3.78 2.78
C SER A 28 7.81 -4.69 2.20
N MET A 29 8.19 -5.69 1.42
CA MET A 29 7.26 -6.71 0.92
C MET A 29 6.62 -7.51 2.06
N LEU A 30 7.43 -7.95 3.03
CA LEU A 30 6.94 -8.68 4.20
C LEU A 30 5.99 -7.83 5.06
N ALA A 31 6.33 -6.56 5.29
CA ALA A 31 5.46 -5.62 5.99
C ALA A 31 4.13 -5.41 5.24
N PHE A 32 4.17 -5.32 3.91
CA PHE A 32 2.98 -5.23 3.07
C PHE A 32 2.12 -6.50 3.18
N MET A 33 2.71 -7.69 3.11
CA MET A 33 1.98 -8.96 3.25
C MET A 33 1.54 -9.26 4.69
N GLY A 34 2.03 -8.50 5.70
CA GLY A 34 1.76 -8.76 7.12
C GLY A 34 2.40 -10.05 7.61
N MET A 35 3.53 -10.44 7.02
CA MET A 35 4.25 -11.66 7.35
C MET A 35 5.48 -11.38 8.21
N THR A 36 5.72 -12.24 9.20
CA THR A 36 6.88 -12.13 10.08
C THR A 36 8.05 -12.93 9.52
N GLY A 37 9.06 -12.24 9.01
CA GLY A 37 10.30 -12.84 8.53
C GLY A 37 11.51 -12.47 9.37
N LYS A 38 12.44 -13.40 9.54
CA LYS A 38 13.70 -13.19 10.27
C LYS A 38 14.87 -13.04 9.29
N LYS A 39 15.59 -11.94 9.41
CA LYS A 39 16.85 -11.76 8.65
C LYS A 39 17.90 -12.74 9.13
N ILE A 40 18.59 -13.41 8.20
CA ILE A 40 19.76 -14.25 8.46
C ILE A 40 20.90 -13.91 7.51
N ALA A 41 22.13 -14.20 7.94
CA ALA A 41 23.28 -14.09 7.07
C ALA A 41 23.33 -15.27 6.06
N PRO A 42 23.93 -15.09 4.86
CA PRO A 42 23.97 -16.15 3.84
C PRO A 42 24.63 -17.45 4.31
N ASP A 43 25.62 -17.40 5.18
CA ASP A 43 26.29 -18.56 5.75
C ASP A 43 25.41 -19.41 6.69
N ALA A 44 24.38 -18.78 7.29
CA ALA A 44 23.41 -19.47 8.13
C ALA A 44 22.39 -20.32 7.34
N LEU A 45 22.35 -20.22 6.01
CA LEU A 45 21.44 -21.02 5.16
C LEU A 45 21.62 -22.52 5.36
N SER A 46 22.85 -22.97 5.62
CA SER A 46 23.18 -24.39 5.88
C SER A 46 22.60 -24.93 7.18
N THR A 47 22.10 -24.08 8.07
CA THR A 47 21.49 -24.46 9.35
C THR A 47 19.97 -24.60 9.29
N LEU A 48 19.35 -24.17 8.20
CA LEU A 48 17.91 -24.23 8.01
C LEU A 48 17.43 -25.66 7.80
N THR A 49 16.22 -25.94 8.22
CA THR A 49 15.57 -27.25 8.16
C THR A 49 14.53 -27.28 7.02
N LYS A 50 14.01 -28.46 6.72
CA LYS A 50 12.93 -28.64 5.72
C LYS A 50 11.60 -27.92 6.11
N ASP A 51 11.42 -27.57 7.36
CA ASP A 51 10.23 -26.87 7.85
C ASP A 51 10.40 -25.34 7.76
N ASP A 52 11.53 -24.88 7.26
CA ASP A 52 11.86 -23.47 7.07
C ASP A 52 11.65 -23.03 5.62
N VAL A 53 11.31 -21.76 5.45
CA VAL A 53 11.19 -21.09 4.14
C VAL A 53 12.12 -19.90 4.14
N VAL A 54 12.83 -19.68 3.03
CA VAL A 54 13.75 -18.54 2.91
C VAL A 54 13.58 -17.78 1.59
N LEU A 55 13.50 -16.45 1.70
CA LEU A 55 13.48 -15.53 0.57
C LEU A 55 14.91 -15.08 0.24
N LEU A 56 15.31 -15.21 -1.03
CA LEU A 56 16.67 -15.01 -1.50
C LEU A 56 16.72 -14.07 -2.70
N GLY A 57 17.60 -13.07 -2.66
CA GLY A 57 17.98 -12.32 -3.85
C GLY A 57 18.86 -13.12 -4.82
N THR A 58 19.06 -12.59 -6.02
CA THR A 58 19.90 -13.22 -7.09
C THR A 58 21.32 -13.46 -6.67
N ASP A 59 21.87 -12.60 -5.84
CA ASP A 59 23.29 -12.61 -5.44
C ASP A 59 23.59 -13.68 -4.38
N CYS A 60 22.55 -14.32 -3.82
CA CYS A 60 22.71 -15.30 -2.77
C CYS A 60 22.86 -16.72 -3.34
N ALA A 61 24.01 -17.34 -3.13
CA ALA A 61 24.23 -18.73 -3.47
C ALA A 61 23.54 -19.65 -2.45
N ILE A 62 22.82 -20.67 -2.92
CA ILE A 62 22.20 -21.67 -2.05
C ILE A 62 23.24 -22.78 -1.80
N PRO A 63 23.67 -23.02 -0.53
CA PRO A 63 24.54 -24.13 -0.21
C PRO A 63 23.83 -25.47 -0.49
N ALA A 64 24.55 -26.47 -0.96
CA ALA A 64 24.00 -27.81 -1.20
C ALA A 64 23.45 -28.48 0.11
N THR A 65 23.83 -27.96 1.25
CA THR A 65 23.37 -28.42 2.58
C THR A 65 22.12 -27.68 3.09
N CYS A 66 21.63 -26.67 2.37
CA CYS A 66 20.38 -25.99 2.73
C CYS A 66 19.22 -26.95 2.50
N ALA A 67 18.48 -27.24 3.57
CA ALA A 67 17.31 -28.12 3.52
C ALA A 67 15.96 -27.37 3.44
N ALA A 68 15.97 -26.04 3.58
CA ALA A 68 14.78 -25.20 3.55
C ALA A 68 14.18 -25.08 2.15
N THR A 69 12.88 -24.81 2.08
CA THR A 69 12.25 -24.36 0.85
C THR A 69 12.76 -22.96 0.49
N CYS A 70 13.32 -22.81 -0.69
CA CYS A 70 13.92 -21.57 -1.15
C CYS A 70 13.00 -20.86 -2.14
N ILE A 71 12.76 -19.57 -1.95
CA ILE A 71 12.08 -18.70 -2.92
C ILE A 71 13.11 -17.66 -3.40
N ARG A 72 13.46 -17.74 -4.67
CA ARG A 72 14.48 -16.89 -5.31
C ARG A 72 13.84 -15.85 -6.20
N PHE A 73 14.42 -14.65 -6.18
CA PHE A 73 14.01 -13.53 -7.01
C PHE A 73 15.10 -13.20 -8.03
N GLY A 74 14.77 -13.29 -9.33
CA GLY A 74 15.68 -13.04 -10.42
C GLY A 74 16.58 -14.23 -10.79
N VAL A 75 17.43 -14.05 -11.80
CA VAL A 75 18.34 -15.06 -12.32
C VAL A 75 19.78 -14.60 -12.11
N PRO A 76 20.68 -15.46 -11.61
CA PRO A 76 22.10 -15.11 -11.46
C PRO A 76 22.72 -14.65 -12.77
N GLY A 77 23.49 -13.57 -12.72
CA GLY A 77 24.17 -13.01 -13.91
C GLY A 77 23.27 -12.16 -14.82
N ALA A 78 21.99 -12.02 -14.54
CA ALA A 78 21.17 -11.01 -15.19
C ALA A 78 21.68 -9.59 -14.82
N GLU A 79 21.67 -8.68 -15.81
CA GLU A 79 21.99 -7.28 -15.53
C GLU A 79 21.03 -6.75 -14.47
N ALA A 80 21.58 -6.24 -13.37
CA ALA A 80 20.75 -5.70 -12.30
C ALA A 80 19.96 -4.49 -12.84
N PRO A 81 18.63 -4.49 -12.71
CA PRO A 81 17.85 -3.34 -13.12
C PRO A 81 18.25 -2.14 -12.26
N THR A 82 18.27 -0.97 -12.88
CA THR A 82 18.49 0.28 -12.18
C THR A 82 17.31 1.21 -12.43
N ARG A 83 17.09 2.19 -11.57
CA ARG A 83 16.05 3.23 -11.77
C ARG A 83 16.19 3.96 -13.12
N ARG A 84 17.38 3.93 -13.74
CA ARG A 84 17.67 4.55 -15.04
C ARG A 84 17.59 3.59 -16.22
N ARG A 85 17.63 2.28 -15.97
CA ARG A 85 17.56 1.23 -17.00
C ARG A 85 16.58 0.17 -16.56
N HIS A 86 15.45 0.12 -17.22
CA HIS A 86 14.41 -0.87 -16.99
C HIS A 86 13.94 -1.45 -18.31
N VAL A 87 13.50 -2.68 -18.26
CA VAL A 87 12.93 -3.42 -19.38
C VAL A 87 11.49 -3.71 -19.03
N TYR A 88 10.57 -3.48 -19.95
CA TYR A 88 9.17 -3.82 -19.77
C TYR A 88 8.90 -5.24 -20.25
N ALA A 89 8.23 -6.02 -19.41
CA ALA A 89 7.61 -7.28 -19.78
C ALA A 89 6.21 -7.31 -19.18
N THR A 90 5.37 -8.23 -19.63
CA THR A 90 4.03 -8.41 -19.09
C THR A 90 3.95 -9.76 -18.40
N TYR A 91 3.74 -9.76 -17.08
CA TYR A 91 3.46 -10.97 -16.32
C TYR A 91 2.01 -11.40 -16.56
N LEU A 92 1.80 -12.66 -16.87
CA LEU A 92 0.47 -13.22 -17.14
C LEU A 92 -0.05 -13.88 -15.85
N ALA A 93 -0.81 -13.14 -15.08
CA ALA A 93 -1.39 -13.62 -13.83
C ALA A 93 -2.46 -14.71 -14.07
N LYS A 94 -2.66 -15.58 -13.05
CA LYS A 94 -3.65 -16.66 -13.07
C LYS A 94 -5.08 -16.17 -13.39
N ASN A 95 -5.42 -14.96 -12.97
CA ASN A 95 -6.73 -14.34 -13.19
C ASN A 95 -6.88 -13.66 -14.57
N GLY A 96 -5.93 -13.85 -15.49
CA GLY A 96 -6.00 -13.32 -16.86
C GLY A 96 -5.59 -11.86 -17.03
N TYR A 97 -5.07 -11.20 -15.99
CA TYR A 97 -4.56 -9.83 -16.09
C TYR A 97 -3.10 -9.81 -16.58
N GLY A 98 -2.78 -8.83 -17.41
CA GLY A 98 -1.40 -8.49 -17.73
C GLY A 98 -0.83 -7.56 -16.65
N ILE A 99 0.24 -7.97 -15.98
CA ILE A 99 0.91 -7.18 -14.95
C ILE A 99 2.25 -6.68 -15.50
N PRO A 100 2.51 -5.36 -15.51
CA PRO A 100 3.77 -4.83 -16.02
C PRO A 100 4.93 -5.24 -15.10
N LEU A 101 5.99 -5.75 -15.70
CA LEU A 101 7.27 -5.95 -15.05
C LEU A 101 8.24 -4.87 -15.53
N PHE A 102 8.96 -4.25 -14.61
CA PHE A 102 9.94 -3.19 -14.89
C PHE A 102 11.38 -3.73 -14.89
N VAL A 103 11.53 -5.02 -15.07
CA VAL A 103 12.79 -5.75 -15.00
C VAL A 103 12.83 -6.85 -16.06
N PRO A 104 14.01 -7.27 -16.54
CA PRO A 104 14.10 -8.35 -17.48
C PRO A 104 13.62 -9.68 -16.87
N VAL A 105 12.99 -10.49 -17.71
CA VAL A 105 12.73 -11.91 -17.42
C VAL A 105 13.89 -12.73 -17.95
N GLY A 106 14.57 -13.43 -17.05
CA GLY A 106 15.71 -14.24 -17.41
C GLY A 106 15.33 -15.66 -17.85
N THR A 107 16.35 -16.43 -18.20
CA THR A 107 16.25 -17.85 -18.52
C THR A 107 17.02 -18.69 -17.51
N THR A 108 16.68 -19.95 -17.37
CA THR A 108 17.39 -20.89 -16.50
C THR A 108 17.71 -22.18 -17.26
N ASP A 109 18.88 -22.77 -16.98
CA ASP A 109 19.25 -24.10 -17.49
C ASP A 109 18.66 -25.23 -16.64
N VAL A 110 18.02 -24.91 -15.50
CA VAL A 110 17.37 -25.89 -14.65
C VAL A 110 16.04 -26.29 -15.29
N ALA A 111 15.87 -27.57 -15.57
CA ALA A 111 14.57 -28.08 -16.01
C ALA A 111 13.55 -27.96 -14.85
N PRO A 112 12.45 -27.24 -15.03
CA PRO A 112 11.45 -27.10 -13.98
C PRO A 112 10.64 -28.38 -13.83
N ASP A 113 10.25 -28.70 -12.59
CA ASP A 113 9.21 -29.73 -12.32
C ASP A 113 7.85 -29.18 -12.74
N GLU A 114 7.66 -27.86 -12.56
CA GLU A 114 6.42 -27.18 -12.85
C GLU A 114 6.66 -25.72 -13.28
N ILE A 115 5.89 -25.23 -14.26
CA ILE A 115 5.82 -23.82 -14.63
C ILE A 115 4.52 -23.28 -14.02
N LEU A 116 4.67 -22.40 -13.02
CA LEU A 116 3.54 -21.85 -12.27
C LEU A 116 2.94 -20.62 -12.97
N SER A 117 3.77 -19.79 -13.59
CA SER A 117 3.33 -18.60 -14.30
C SER A 117 4.24 -18.26 -15.48
N TYR A 118 3.71 -17.42 -16.37
CA TYR A 118 4.39 -16.98 -17.59
C TYR A 118 4.49 -15.45 -17.65
N ALA A 119 5.38 -14.97 -18.46
CA ALA A 119 5.42 -13.58 -18.91
C ALA A 119 5.42 -13.53 -20.44
N GLU A 120 5.00 -12.38 -20.98
CA GLU A 120 5.15 -12.04 -22.39
C GLU A 120 6.29 -11.03 -22.53
N VAL A 121 7.31 -11.42 -23.30
CA VAL A 121 8.47 -10.60 -23.60
C VAL A 121 8.57 -10.49 -25.11
N ASP A 122 8.45 -9.29 -25.65
CA ASP A 122 8.47 -9.02 -27.10
C ASP A 122 7.51 -9.92 -27.91
N GLY A 123 6.30 -10.14 -27.38
CA GLY A 123 5.28 -10.99 -27.99
C GLY A 123 5.55 -12.50 -27.83
N THR A 124 6.56 -12.89 -27.09
CA THR A 124 6.90 -14.29 -26.83
C THR A 124 6.54 -14.68 -25.40
N ARG A 125 5.72 -15.72 -25.25
CA ARG A 125 5.37 -16.28 -23.95
C ARG A 125 6.54 -17.09 -23.38
N THR A 126 7.01 -16.69 -22.21
CA THR A 126 8.20 -17.24 -21.53
C THR A 126 7.85 -17.62 -20.08
N PRO A 127 8.42 -18.69 -19.50
CA PRO A 127 8.24 -18.96 -18.07
C PRO A 127 8.69 -17.76 -17.23
N ALA A 128 7.91 -17.43 -16.18
CA ALA A 128 8.21 -16.33 -15.27
C ALA A 128 8.34 -16.77 -13.81
N LEU A 129 7.61 -17.81 -13.42
CA LEU A 129 7.69 -18.45 -12.13
C LEU A 129 7.69 -19.97 -12.32
N ILE A 130 8.69 -20.64 -11.75
CA ILE A 130 8.86 -22.08 -11.85
C ILE A 130 9.12 -22.71 -10.48
N ARG A 131 8.86 -24.01 -10.37
CA ARG A 131 9.29 -24.86 -9.27
C ARG A 131 10.25 -25.93 -9.73
N ALA A 132 11.34 -26.12 -9.01
CA ALA A 132 12.31 -27.19 -9.21
C ALA A 132 12.75 -27.73 -7.83
N GLY A 133 12.33 -28.93 -7.48
CA GLY A 133 12.49 -29.50 -6.14
C GLY A 133 11.87 -28.60 -5.07
N GLU A 134 12.65 -28.26 -4.06
CA GLU A 134 12.27 -27.37 -2.97
C GLU A 134 12.56 -25.88 -3.28
N THR A 135 12.71 -25.52 -4.56
CA THR A 135 13.00 -24.14 -4.95
C THR A 135 11.89 -23.59 -5.85
N TYR A 136 11.31 -22.47 -5.44
CA TYR A 136 10.51 -21.59 -6.27
C TYR A 136 11.41 -20.49 -6.83
N GLN A 137 11.36 -20.29 -8.13
CA GLN A 137 12.21 -19.32 -8.81
C GLN A 137 11.34 -18.34 -9.62
N PHE A 138 11.28 -17.09 -9.17
CA PHE A 138 10.87 -16.00 -10.04
C PHE A 138 12.01 -15.73 -11.02
N LEU A 139 11.76 -15.88 -12.31
CA LEU A 139 12.78 -15.63 -13.35
C LEU A 139 12.98 -14.14 -13.63
N PHE A 140 12.41 -13.29 -12.80
CA PHE A 140 12.60 -11.84 -12.76
C PHE A 140 12.80 -11.38 -11.32
N ASP A 141 13.40 -10.21 -11.14
CA ASP A 141 13.62 -9.63 -9.82
C ASP A 141 12.31 -9.01 -9.30
N LEU A 142 11.54 -9.78 -8.52
CA LEU A 142 10.27 -9.33 -7.93
C LEU A 142 10.46 -8.13 -6.98
N PRO A 143 11.41 -8.13 -6.02
CA PRO A 143 11.72 -6.95 -5.22
C PRO A 143 11.97 -5.70 -6.06
N ALA A 144 12.76 -5.80 -7.12
CA ALA A 144 13.06 -4.68 -7.99
C ALA A 144 11.82 -4.14 -8.71
N THR A 145 11.01 -5.03 -9.29
CA THR A 145 9.75 -4.61 -9.96
C THR A 145 8.83 -3.86 -9.01
N LEU A 146 8.62 -4.39 -7.81
CA LEU A 146 7.75 -3.77 -6.81
C LEU A 146 8.32 -2.44 -6.28
N TRP A 147 9.62 -2.39 -6.07
CA TRP A 147 10.29 -1.16 -5.63
C TRP A 147 10.18 -0.08 -6.71
N PHE A 148 10.55 -0.40 -7.96
CA PHE A 148 10.49 0.58 -9.06
C PHE A 148 9.07 1.02 -9.37
N SER A 149 8.11 0.12 -9.35
CA SER A 149 6.72 0.48 -9.56
C SER A 149 6.17 1.30 -8.39
N GLY A 150 6.55 0.96 -7.19
CA GLY A 150 6.09 1.59 -5.97
C GLY A 150 6.74 2.93 -5.66
N ASP A 151 8.05 3.01 -5.62
CA ASP A 151 8.78 4.24 -5.27
C ASP A 151 9.01 5.15 -6.47
N GLY A 152 8.70 4.67 -7.65
CA GLY A 152 8.79 5.46 -8.85
C GLY A 152 10.20 5.62 -9.40
N PHE A 153 10.24 6.12 -10.61
CA PHE A 153 11.44 6.68 -11.22
C PHE A 153 11.51 8.14 -10.80
N MET A 154 12.04 8.39 -9.65
CA MET A 154 11.88 9.58 -8.86
C MET A 154 12.75 10.77 -9.32
N GLU A 155 13.01 10.89 -10.60
CA GLU A 155 13.36 12.19 -11.15
C GLU A 155 12.07 12.98 -11.31
N MET A 156 11.82 13.89 -10.38
CA MET A 156 10.66 14.78 -10.44
C MET A 156 10.69 15.56 -11.73
N GLN A 157 9.66 15.40 -12.55
CA GLN A 157 9.52 16.19 -13.76
C GLN A 157 9.05 17.59 -13.38
N ASN A 158 9.62 18.60 -14.00
CA ASN A 158 9.13 19.96 -13.86
C ASN A 158 7.70 20.03 -14.44
N ASP A 159 6.72 20.22 -13.58
CA ASP A 159 5.35 20.49 -14.00
C ASP A 159 5.32 21.87 -14.68
N PRO A 160 4.74 22.02 -15.89
CA PRO A 160 4.67 23.30 -16.58
C PRO A 160 3.82 24.35 -15.84
N TYR A 161 2.94 23.93 -14.93
CA TYR A 161 2.10 24.82 -14.13
C TYR A 161 2.72 25.17 -12.78
N PHE A 162 3.60 24.30 -12.26
CA PHE A 162 4.31 24.51 -11.01
C PHE A 162 5.80 24.35 -11.29
N PRO A 163 6.63 25.35 -10.97
CA PRO A 163 8.08 25.28 -11.18
C PRO A 163 8.76 24.26 -10.24
N VAL A 164 7.98 23.45 -9.57
CA VAL A 164 8.34 22.43 -8.60
C VAL A 164 7.83 21.11 -9.11
N GLY A 165 8.51 20.02 -8.81
CA GLY A 165 8.08 18.72 -9.23
C GLY A 165 6.78 18.32 -8.55
N ARG A 166 5.94 17.57 -9.24
CA ARG A 166 4.84 16.79 -8.69
C ARG A 166 5.30 15.37 -8.48
N THR A 167 4.62 14.65 -7.57
CA THR A 167 4.76 13.19 -7.50
C THR A 167 4.45 12.62 -8.88
N PRO A 168 5.38 11.87 -9.51
CA PRO A 168 5.15 11.43 -10.87
C PRO A 168 4.02 10.41 -10.93
N ASP A 169 2.97 10.80 -11.60
CA ASP A 169 1.77 10.04 -11.94
C ASP A 169 1.87 9.36 -13.33
N TRP A 170 3.02 9.35 -13.91
CA TRP A 170 3.32 9.30 -15.35
C TRP A 170 3.63 7.94 -15.90
N ARG A 171 3.30 6.85 -15.29
CA ARG A 171 3.70 5.57 -15.89
C ARG A 171 2.75 5.12 -16.97
N PRO A 172 3.07 5.43 -18.26
CA PRO A 172 2.41 4.73 -19.31
C PRO A 172 2.75 3.25 -19.16
N LEU A 173 1.78 2.45 -18.79
CA LEU A 173 1.90 1.02 -18.97
C LEU A 173 2.02 0.73 -20.46
N PRO A 174 2.87 -0.25 -20.86
CA PRO A 174 2.83 -0.74 -22.21
C PRO A 174 1.38 -1.11 -22.54
N ASN A 175 0.82 -0.60 -23.61
CA ASN A 175 -0.55 -0.79 -24.06
C ASN A 175 -1.58 0.28 -23.65
N GLY A 176 -1.19 1.39 -23.05
CA GLY A 176 -2.14 2.45 -22.68
C GLY A 176 -3.14 2.05 -21.60
N GLN A 177 -2.92 0.94 -20.89
CA GLN A 177 -3.70 0.54 -19.74
C GLN A 177 -3.12 1.20 -18.50
N TYR A 178 -3.73 2.28 -18.08
CA TYR A 178 -3.38 2.96 -16.85
C TYR A 178 -4.19 2.33 -15.72
N GLY A 179 -3.51 1.65 -14.80
CA GLY A 179 -3.94 1.43 -13.42
C GLY A 179 -5.35 0.86 -13.16
N ALA A 180 -6.05 0.30 -14.16
CA ALA A 180 -7.39 -0.29 -13.95
C ALA A 180 -7.39 -1.41 -12.91
N GLN A 181 -6.21 -1.96 -12.62
CA GLN A 181 -6.00 -3.00 -11.63
C GLN A 181 -4.80 -2.67 -10.74
N PRO A 182 -4.85 -3.03 -9.45
CA PRO A 182 -3.70 -2.90 -8.57
C PRO A 182 -2.65 -3.97 -8.87
N TYR A 183 -1.90 -3.78 -9.94
CA TYR A 183 -0.96 -4.78 -10.48
C TYR A 183 0.13 -5.19 -9.49
N ASN A 184 0.57 -4.29 -8.59
CA ASN A 184 1.53 -4.65 -7.53
C ASN A 184 0.91 -5.55 -6.48
N ASP A 185 -0.35 -5.28 -6.11
CA ASP A 185 -1.08 -6.13 -5.18
C ASP A 185 -1.26 -7.53 -5.78
N LEU A 186 -1.63 -7.60 -7.07
CA LEU A 186 -1.83 -8.85 -7.78
C LEU A 186 -0.52 -9.64 -7.93
N LEU A 187 0.60 -8.96 -8.17
CA LEU A 187 1.91 -9.60 -8.28
C LEU A 187 2.41 -10.13 -6.93
N LEU A 188 2.15 -9.40 -5.84
CA LEU A 188 2.46 -9.87 -4.48
C LEU A 188 1.59 -11.04 -4.04
N LEU A 189 0.34 -11.13 -4.52
CA LEU A 189 -0.52 -12.28 -4.23
C LEU A 189 0.09 -13.61 -4.72
N GLU A 190 0.81 -13.62 -5.83
CA GLU A 190 1.52 -14.84 -6.29
C GLU A 190 2.55 -15.34 -5.27
N LEU A 191 3.27 -14.42 -4.62
CA LEU A 191 4.20 -14.77 -3.54
C LEU A 191 3.46 -15.12 -2.26
N GLU A 192 2.42 -14.39 -1.93
CA GLU A 192 1.59 -14.60 -0.73
C GLU A 192 0.93 -15.99 -0.76
N ASP A 193 0.39 -16.40 -1.91
CA ASP A 193 -0.20 -17.72 -2.12
C ASP A 193 0.83 -18.85 -1.88
N ILE A 194 2.02 -18.72 -2.47
CA ILE A 194 3.10 -19.71 -2.23
C ILE A 194 3.44 -19.78 -0.73
N LEU A 195 3.58 -18.64 -0.06
CA LEU A 195 3.92 -18.61 1.36
C LEU A 195 2.82 -19.22 2.24
N HIS A 196 1.55 -18.96 1.92
CA HIS A 196 0.43 -19.58 2.63
C HIS A 196 0.34 -21.09 2.39
N GLU A 197 0.59 -21.58 1.14
CA GLU A 197 0.69 -23.00 0.83
C GLU A 197 1.82 -23.68 1.61
N LEU A 198 2.95 -22.97 1.80
CA LEU A 198 4.06 -23.41 2.63
C LEU A 198 3.80 -23.24 4.14
N GLY A 199 2.61 -22.82 4.50
CA GLY A 199 2.16 -22.74 5.88
C GLY A 199 2.60 -21.50 6.65
N ILE A 200 3.02 -20.44 5.99
CA ILE A 200 3.36 -19.17 6.63
C ILE A 200 2.08 -18.37 6.91
N PRO A 201 1.79 -18.02 8.17
CA PRO A 201 0.64 -17.18 8.50
C PRO A 201 0.91 -15.71 8.18
N SER A 202 -0.15 -14.93 8.02
CA SER A 202 -0.05 -13.48 7.88
C SER A 202 -1.09 -12.73 8.72
N ILE A 203 -0.83 -11.47 8.99
CA ILE A 203 -1.84 -10.55 9.51
C ILE A 203 -2.62 -10.00 8.32
N TYR A 204 -3.92 -10.24 8.29
CA TYR A 204 -4.75 -9.85 7.17
C TYR A 204 -4.72 -8.34 6.92
N ARG A 205 -4.89 -7.95 5.68
CA ARG A 205 -4.71 -6.56 5.21
C ARG A 205 -5.79 -5.58 5.64
N LEU A 206 -6.95 -6.07 6.09
CA LEU A 206 -8.02 -5.25 6.66
C LEU A 206 -8.14 -5.51 8.17
N PRO A 207 -8.42 -4.48 8.99
CA PRO A 207 -8.69 -4.66 10.41
C PRO A 207 -10.05 -5.35 10.62
N PRO A 208 -10.28 -5.97 11.78
CA PRO A 208 -11.60 -6.49 12.12
C PRO A 208 -12.63 -5.36 12.30
N MET A 209 -13.90 -5.67 12.06
CA MET A 209 -15.02 -4.86 12.54
C MET A 209 -15.05 -4.85 14.07
N GLN A 210 -15.83 -3.94 14.68
CA GLN A 210 -15.95 -3.86 16.14
C GLN A 210 -16.43 -5.17 16.80
N ASP A 211 -17.24 -5.94 16.10
CA ASP A 211 -17.75 -7.25 16.57
C ASP A 211 -16.78 -8.41 16.30
N GLY A 212 -15.57 -8.11 15.81
CA GLY A 212 -14.55 -9.10 15.43
C GLY A 212 -14.78 -9.74 14.06
N SER A 213 -15.84 -9.39 13.35
CA SER A 213 -16.10 -9.95 12.03
C SER A 213 -15.19 -9.39 10.94
N VAL A 214 -15.10 -10.08 9.81
CA VAL A 214 -14.28 -9.70 8.66
C VAL A 214 -15.02 -8.71 7.79
N PRO A 215 -14.50 -7.51 7.51
CA PRO A 215 -15.09 -6.59 6.54
C PRO A 215 -14.88 -7.08 5.10
N ASP A 216 -15.75 -6.64 4.19
CA ASP A 216 -15.57 -6.88 2.77
C ASP A 216 -14.58 -5.88 2.15
N MET A 217 -14.60 -4.63 2.64
CA MET A 217 -13.71 -3.56 2.19
C MET A 217 -13.54 -2.51 3.31
N VAL A 218 -12.54 -1.65 3.14
CA VAL A 218 -12.44 -0.38 3.88
C VAL A 218 -12.90 0.76 2.98
N LEU A 219 -13.74 1.64 3.50
CA LEU A 219 -14.10 2.91 2.87
C LEU A 219 -13.31 4.04 3.50
N HIS A 220 -12.69 4.84 2.68
CA HIS A 220 -11.90 6.00 3.10
C HIS A 220 -12.43 7.25 2.41
N PHE A 221 -12.78 8.25 3.21
CA PHE A 221 -13.20 9.56 2.72
C PHE A 221 -12.26 10.63 3.26
N SER A 222 -11.64 11.37 2.35
CA SER A 222 -10.76 12.47 2.71
C SER A 222 -10.95 13.66 1.78
N GLY A 223 -10.41 14.81 2.17
CA GLY A 223 -10.38 16.00 1.35
C GLY A 223 -9.45 17.05 1.92
N ASP A 224 -8.92 17.88 1.03
CA ASP A 224 -8.02 18.97 1.34
C ASP A 224 -8.81 20.25 1.54
N ASP A 225 -8.55 20.96 2.63
CA ASP A 225 -9.35 22.15 2.97
C ASP A 225 -8.96 23.38 2.14
N ASP A 226 -7.78 23.40 1.54
CA ASP A 226 -7.25 24.49 0.72
C ASP A 226 -7.55 25.88 1.29
N CYS A 227 -7.32 26.03 2.59
CA CYS A 227 -7.68 27.23 3.35
C CYS A 227 -9.19 27.58 3.32
N CYS A 228 -10.06 26.57 3.23
CA CYS A 228 -11.50 26.78 3.32
C CYS A 228 -11.91 27.41 4.64
N SER A 229 -12.94 28.27 4.60
CA SER A 229 -13.48 28.90 5.80
C SER A 229 -14.04 27.88 6.80
N ALA A 230 -14.10 28.25 8.06
CA ALA A 230 -14.73 27.45 9.11
C ALA A 230 -16.15 26.99 8.75
N THR A 231 -16.94 27.82 8.07
CA THR A 231 -18.31 27.49 7.65
C THR A 231 -18.29 26.37 6.60
N ILE A 232 -17.40 26.42 5.63
CA ILE A 232 -17.27 25.39 4.60
C ILE A 232 -16.92 24.05 5.22
N ASN A 233 -15.93 24.02 6.12
CA ASN A 233 -15.52 22.80 6.81
C ASN A 233 -16.64 22.21 7.70
N ARG A 234 -17.39 23.06 8.43
CA ARG A 234 -18.56 22.63 9.22
C ARG A 234 -19.65 21.99 8.37
N ASN A 235 -19.96 22.62 7.24
CA ASN A 235 -20.99 22.11 6.33
C ASN A 235 -20.57 20.74 5.75
N ALA A 236 -19.33 20.61 5.32
CA ALA A 236 -18.81 19.35 4.81
C ALA A 236 -18.86 18.23 5.87
N ALA A 237 -18.42 18.52 7.09
CA ALA A 237 -18.48 17.59 8.21
C ALA A 237 -19.91 17.16 8.54
N ALA A 238 -20.85 18.11 8.57
CA ALA A 238 -22.27 17.83 8.84
C ALA A 238 -22.87 16.92 7.77
N ARG A 239 -22.57 17.15 6.49
CA ARG A 239 -23.05 16.30 5.39
C ARG A 239 -22.47 14.90 5.43
N MET A 240 -21.18 14.75 5.73
CA MET A 240 -20.55 13.43 5.85
C MET A 240 -21.16 12.65 7.03
N LYS A 241 -21.42 13.32 8.16
CA LYS A 241 -22.15 12.72 9.30
C LYS A 241 -23.57 12.29 8.93
N GLU A 242 -24.31 13.10 8.17
CA GLU A 242 -25.67 12.78 7.71
C GLU A 242 -25.69 11.54 6.83
N VAL A 243 -24.71 11.41 5.95
CA VAL A 243 -24.53 10.20 5.14
C VAL A 243 -24.08 9.00 5.98
N GLY A 244 -23.43 9.24 7.12
CA GLY A 244 -22.98 8.21 8.06
C GLY A 244 -21.55 7.74 7.84
N PHE A 245 -20.70 8.56 7.21
CA PHE A 245 -19.29 8.26 6.98
C PHE A 245 -18.37 9.22 7.75
N PRO A 246 -17.28 8.73 8.37
CA PRO A 246 -16.24 9.59 8.89
C PRO A 246 -15.55 10.34 7.75
N TYR A 247 -14.97 11.49 8.06
CA TYR A 247 -14.31 12.32 7.08
C TYR A 247 -12.95 12.78 7.60
N HIS A 248 -11.92 12.65 6.77
CA HIS A 248 -10.59 13.11 7.09
C HIS A 248 -10.30 14.41 6.33
N ILE A 249 -10.07 15.50 7.07
CA ILE A 249 -9.78 16.82 6.50
C ILE A 249 -8.29 17.08 6.65
N ASN A 250 -7.60 17.33 5.55
CA ASN A 250 -6.20 17.76 5.55
C ASN A 250 -6.17 19.29 5.63
N ALA A 251 -5.73 19.82 6.76
CA ALA A 251 -5.75 21.27 7.02
C ALA A 251 -4.46 21.93 6.57
N MET A 252 -4.59 23.00 5.77
CA MET A 252 -3.49 23.76 5.19
C MET A 252 -3.32 25.11 5.87
N PRO A 253 -2.08 25.50 6.25
CA PRO A 253 -1.81 26.86 6.64
C PRO A 253 -1.80 27.77 5.40
N ASN A 254 -2.28 29.00 5.55
CA ASN A 254 -2.10 30.03 4.53
C ASN A 254 -0.61 30.47 4.47
N PRO A 255 -0.19 31.27 3.46
CA PRO A 255 1.21 31.72 3.36
C PRO A 255 1.73 32.52 4.57
N ALA A 256 0.84 33.03 5.44
CA ALA A 256 1.22 33.67 6.71
C ALA A 256 1.40 32.65 7.85
N GLY A 257 1.13 31.35 7.60
CA GLY A 257 1.22 30.31 8.60
C GLY A 257 -0.02 30.18 9.50
N GLU A 258 -1.14 30.77 9.08
CA GLU A 258 -2.39 30.75 9.83
C GLU A 258 -3.37 29.76 9.21
N PHE A 259 -4.19 29.11 10.03
CA PHE A 259 -5.29 28.23 9.58
C PHE A 259 -6.60 29.01 9.53
N CYS A 260 -7.50 28.65 8.61
CA CYS A 260 -8.78 29.34 8.43
C CYS A 260 -9.84 28.99 9.49
N PHE A 261 -9.50 28.15 10.45
CA PHE A 261 -10.33 27.80 11.59
C PHE A 261 -9.49 27.47 12.84
N ASP A 262 -10.11 27.49 13.99
CA ASP A 262 -9.46 27.33 15.30
C ASP A 262 -9.86 26.03 16.02
N THR A 263 -9.38 25.86 17.25
CA THR A 263 -9.67 24.69 18.09
C THR A 263 -11.16 24.57 18.48
N ALA A 264 -11.93 25.64 18.44
CA ALA A 264 -13.38 25.56 18.69
C ALA A 264 -14.09 24.87 17.52
N VAL A 265 -13.75 25.28 16.31
CA VAL A 265 -14.23 24.64 15.07
C VAL A 265 -13.74 23.19 15.00
N LEU A 266 -12.48 22.93 15.33
CA LEU A 266 -11.95 21.56 15.37
C LEU A 266 -12.80 20.63 16.23
N ARG A 267 -13.22 21.07 17.43
CA ARG A 267 -14.09 20.25 18.30
C ARG A 267 -15.42 19.93 17.63
N GLU A 268 -16.04 20.92 16.98
CA GLU A 268 -17.29 20.70 16.24
C GLU A 268 -17.09 19.71 15.08
N LEU A 269 -15.95 19.77 14.35
CA LEU A 269 -15.61 18.81 13.31
C LEU A 269 -15.45 17.40 13.89
N GLN A 270 -14.76 17.26 15.02
CA GLN A 270 -14.58 15.97 15.71
C GLN A 270 -15.91 15.39 16.23
N GLU A 271 -16.81 16.20 16.75
CA GLU A 271 -18.17 15.80 17.14
C GLU A 271 -19.00 15.30 15.95
N ASN A 272 -18.64 15.73 14.74
CA ASN A 272 -19.21 15.26 13.49
C ASN A 272 -18.47 14.06 12.89
N GLY A 273 -17.51 13.48 13.60
CA GLY A 273 -16.76 12.29 13.14
C GLY A 273 -15.63 12.60 12.17
N CYS A 274 -15.13 13.86 12.16
CA CYS A 274 -13.98 14.22 11.37
C CYS A 274 -12.67 14.06 12.15
N GLU A 275 -11.61 13.71 11.42
CA GLU A 275 -10.23 13.80 11.89
C GLU A 275 -9.45 14.80 11.05
N LEU A 276 -8.34 15.32 11.61
CA LEU A 276 -7.44 16.19 10.87
C LEU A 276 -6.13 15.50 10.53
N GLY A 277 -5.66 15.75 9.30
CA GLY A 277 -4.29 15.54 8.84
C GLY A 277 -3.64 16.87 8.47
N LEU A 278 -2.32 16.84 8.23
CA LEU A 278 -1.57 17.98 7.75
C LEU A 278 -1.67 18.07 6.22
N HIS A 279 -1.88 19.28 5.70
CA HIS A 279 -1.82 19.58 4.28
C HIS A 279 -0.64 20.51 4.04
N LEU A 280 0.52 19.96 3.65
CA LEU A 280 1.72 20.74 3.41
C LEU A 280 1.61 21.53 2.10
N ASP A 281 1.84 22.82 2.16
CA ASP A 281 1.97 23.63 0.96
C ASP A 281 3.45 23.77 0.56
N LEU A 282 3.83 23.02 -0.47
CA LEU A 282 5.15 23.02 -1.08
C LEU A 282 5.13 23.63 -2.50
N THR A 283 4.08 24.39 -2.84
CA THR A 283 3.98 25.07 -4.14
C THR A 283 4.90 26.28 -4.24
N TYR A 284 5.51 26.72 -3.12
CA TYR A 284 6.44 27.85 -3.08
C TYR A 284 7.66 27.54 -2.19
N PRO A 285 8.82 28.19 -2.46
CA PRO A 285 10.03 28.00 -1.66
C PRO A 285 9.91 28.59 -0.24
N PRO A 286 10.75 28.12 0.72
CA PRO A 286 11.85 27.19 0.50
C PRO A 286 11.40 25.73 0.50
N TYR A 287 12.08 24.90 -0.33
CA TYR A 287 11.83 23.47 -0.37
C TYR A 287 12.86 22.77 0.52
N SER A 288 12.53 22.60 1.78
CA SER A 288 13.48 22.06 2.74
C SER A 288 12.79 21.37 3.92
N ALA A 289 13.55 20.58 4.65
CA ALA A 289 13.11 19.95 5.90
C ALA A 289 12.63 20.99 6.92
N GLU A 290 13.28 22.17 6.97
CA GLU A 290 12.91 23.27 7.87
C GLU A 290 11.54 23.85 7.53
N HIS A 291 11.21 23.95 6.23
CA HIS A 291 9.89 24.44 5.80
C HIS A 291 8.78 23.43 6.18
N VAL A 292 9.00 22.14 5.92
CA VAL A 292 8.09 21.07 6.36
C VAL A 292 7.89 21.13 7.88
N LYS A 293 8.99 21.21 8.63
CA LYS A 293 8.94 21.32 10.09
C LYS A 293 8.20 22.57 10.57
N ALA A 294 8.39 23.71 9.89
CA ALA A 294 7.70 24.95 10.24
C ALA A 294 6.18 24.81 10.11
N GLN A 295 5.67 24.26 8.99
CA GLN A 295 4.24 24.03 8.80
C GLN A 295 3.68 22.99 9.79
N PHE A 296 4.45 21.94 10.09
CA PHE A 296 4.10 20.97 11.12
C PHE A 296 3.94 21.61 12.50
N GLU A 297 4.88 22.47 12.92
CA GLU A 297 4.80 23.17 14.20
C GLU A 297 3.67 24.22 14.22
N GLN A 298 3.37 24.85 13.10
CA GLN A 298 2.20 25.74 12.95
C GLN A 298 0.90 24.97 13.18
N PHE A 299 0.76 23.79 12.60
CA PHE A 299 -0.40 22.92 12.83
C PHE A 299 -0.54 22.55 14.31
N ARG A 300 0.55 22.14 14.96
CA ARG A 300 0.56 21.80 16.39
C ARG A 300 0.19 23.00 17.27
N ALA A 301 0.68 24.18 16.95
CA ALA A 301 0.38 25.40 17.68
C ALA A 301 -1.09 25.82 17.53
N ALA A 302 -1.66 25.68 16.32
CA ALA A 302 -3.02 26.05 16.02
C ALA A 302 -4.06 25.11 16.68
N PHE A 303 -3.82 23.79 16.63
CA PHE A 303 -4.82 22.79 17.02
C PHE A 303 -4.50 22.03 18.31
N GLY A 304 -3.29 22.12 18.82
CA GLY A 304 -2.85 21.33 19.99
C GLY A 304 -2.77 19.82 19.68
N LEU A 305 -2.79 19.44 18.41
CA LEU A 305 -2.71 18.06 17.93
C LEU A 305 -1.35 17.77 17.33
N HIS A 306 -0.92 16.52 17.39
CA HIS A 306 0.20 16.01 16.63
C HIS A 306 -0.33 15.36 15.35
N PRO A 307 -0.12 15.94 14.15
CA PRO A 307 -0.54 15.31 12.92
C PRO A 307 0.32 14.08 12.65
N ILE A 308 -0.31 12.95 12.39
CA ILE A 308 0.40 11.69 12.08
C ILE A 308 0.33 11.33 10.60
N THR A 309 -0.47 12.07 9.83
CA THR A 309 -0.62 11.90 8.39
C THR A 309 -0.47 13.24 7.68
N ASN A 310 -0.04 13.17 6.42
CA ASN A 310 0.16 14.31 5.54
C ASN A 310 -0.41 14.03 4.15
N VAL A 311 -0.76 15.09 3.46
CA VAL A 311 -0.88 15.16 2.00
C VAL A 311 -0.32 16.50 1.53
N ASN A 312 0.34 16.54 0.39
CA ASN A 312 0.89 17.79 -0.14
C ASN A 312 -0.13 18.53 -1.01
N HIS A 313 -0.25 19.83 -0.82
CA HIS A 313 -1.08 20.66 -1.69
C HIS A 313 -0.67 20.50 -3.16
N CYS A 314 -1.66 20.29 -4.02
CA CYS A 314 -1.47 19.96 -5.42
C CYS A 314 -0.53 18.76 -5.66
N LEU A 315 -0.31 17.91 -4.66
CA LEU A 315 0.61 16.77 -4.69
C LEU A 315 2.06 17.16 -5.04
N VAL A 316 2.41 18.42 -4.82
CA VAL A 316 3.75 18.94 -5.10
C VAL A 316 4.75 18.38 -4.11
N GLN A 317 5.84 17.86 -4.62
CA GLN A 317 6.96 17.31 -3.84
C GLN A 317 8.28 17.77 -4.44
N HIS A 318 9.28 17.92 -3.60
CA HIS A 318 10.65 18.28 -3.99
C HIS A 318 11.66 17.23 -3.59
N GLY A 319 12.73 17.15 -4.36
CA GLY A 319 13.79 16.17 -4.12
C GLY A 319 13.37 14.74 -4.49
N THR A 320 14.02 13.77 -3.90
CA THR A 320 13.61 12.37 -4.03
C THR A 320 12.50 12.05 -3.02
N GLN A 321 11.68 11.05 -3.31
CA GLN A 321 10.64 10.62 -2.37
C GLN A 321 11.24 10.21 -1.02
N ALA A 322 12.35 9.48 -1.05
CA ALA A 322 13.05 9.07 0.16
C ALA A 322 13.50 10.27 1.02
N GLU A 323 13.99 11.33 0.39
CA GLU A 323 14.36 12.58 1.09
C GLU A 323 13.13 13.23 1.72
N PHE A 324 12.05 13.36 0.98
CA PHE A 324 10.81 13.94 1.49
C PHE A 324 10.23 13.10 2.64
N LEU A 325 10.19 11.77 2.50
CA LEU A 325 9.72 10.89 3.58
C LEU A 325 10.58 10.97 4.85
N ARG A 326 11.90 11.25 4.73
CA ARG A 326 12.74 11.52 5.90
C ARG A 326 12.34 12.82 6.59
N TRP A 327 11.94 13.86 5.83
CA TRP A 327 11.46 15.11 6.44
C TRP A 327 10.17 14.87 7.23
N LEU A 328 9.24 14.07 6.69
CA LEU A 328 8.03 13.66 7.39
C LEU A 328 8.34 12.83 8.63
N GLN A 329 9.23 11.85 8.50
CA GLN A 329 9.65 10.99 9.62
C GLN A 329 10.33 11.78 10.74
N ALA A 330 11.09 12.82 10.41
CA ALA A 330 11.70 13.72 11.40
C ALA A 330 10.66 14.54 12.19
N CYS A 331 9.43 14.60 11.72
CA CYS A 331 8.27 15.19 12.40
C CYS A 331 7.35 14.13 13.05
N ASP A 332 7.77 12.86 13.13
CA ASP A 332 6.97 11.73 13.61
C ASP A 332 5.65 11.51 12.82
N ILE A 333 5.61 11.95 11.57
CA ILE A 333 4.53 11.63 10.65
C ILE A 333 4.72 10.19 10.17
N ILE A 334 3.69 9.36 10.31
CA ILE A 334 3.75 7.91 10.04
C ILE A 334 3.18 7.51 8.70
N ALA A 335 2.48 8.41 8.01
CA ALA A 335 1.95 8.14 6.69
C ALA A 335 1.82 9.40 5.85
N ASP A 336 2.03 9.24 4.54
CA ASP A 336 1.78 10.25 3.52
C ASP A 336 0.69 9.76 2.56
N ASN A 337 -0.37 10.55 2.42
CA ASN A 337 -1.47 10.28 1.49
C ASN A 337 -1.37 11.16 0.23
N GLY A 338 -0.16 11.66 -0.07
CA GLY A 338 0.15 12.46 -1.25
C GLY A 338 0.46 11.64 -2.52
N TYR A 339 0.05 10.37 -2.56
CA TYR A 339 0.41 9.43 -3.61
C TYR A 339 -0.74 9.24 -4.60
N LEU A 340 -0.68 9.99 -5.69
CA LEU A 340 -1.75 10.03 -6.68
C LEU A 340 -1.91 8.71 -7.45
N GLY A 341 -3.15 8.39 -7.80
CA GLY A 341 -3.49 7.50 -8.89
C GLY A 341 -2.98 8.00 -10.25
N THR A 342 -3.18 7.23 -11.28
CA THR A 342 -2.73 7.60 -12.62
C THR A 342 -3.40 8.89 -13.10
N PHE A 343 -2.60 9.76 -13.67
CA PHE A 343 -3.02 11.00 -14.31
C PHE A 343 -3.15 10.76 -15.81
N ASN A 344 -4.21 11.28 -16.43
CA ASN A 344 -4.29 11.26 -17.89
C ASN A 344 -3.49 12.45 -18.45
N PRO A 345 -2.32 12.23 -19.07
CA PRO A 345 -1.49 13.31 -19.59
C PRO A 345 -2.14 14.06 -20.75
N ASP A 346 -3.13 13.45 -21.43
CA ASP A 346 -3.83 14.04 -22.57
C ASP A 346 -5.00 14.93 -22.13
N ASP A 347 -5.48 14.78 -20.90
CA ASP A 347 -6.53 15.62 -20.33
C ASP A 347 -6.31 15.88 -18.84
N ILE A 348 -5.57 16.91 -18.54
CA ILE A 348 -5.27 17.41 -17.20
C ILE A 348 -6.53 17.76 -16.37
N ASN A 349 -7.68 17.93 -17.03
CA ASN A 349 -8.95 18.23 -16.38
C ASN A 349 -9.87 17.00 -16.30
N ALA A 350 -9.50 15.89 -16.91
CA ALA A 350 -10.22 14.62 -16.76
C ALA A 350 -9.87 13.98 -15.41
N PHE A 351 -10.41 14.54 -14.35
CA PHE A 351 -10.42 13.90 -13.05
C PHE A 351 -11.48 12.80 -13.02
N ASP A 352 -11.31 11.85 -13.87
CA ASP A 352 -12.09 10.63 -13.84
C ASP A 352 -11.66 9.76 -12.65
N LEU A 353 -12.44 8.72 -12.31
CA LEU A 353 -12.04 7.72 -11.32
C LEU A 353 -10.63 7.26 -11.67
N GLN A 354 -9.67 7.77 -10.93
CA GLN A 354 -8.28 7.48 -11.18
C GLN A 354 -7.96 6.16 -10.51
N GLU A 355 -7.66 5.25 -11.36
CA GLU A 355 -7.34 3.88 -11.06
C GLU A 355 -6.15 3.78 -10.10
N TYR A 356 -5.87 2.60 -9.64
CA TYR A 356 -4.89 2.30 -8.60
C TYR A 356 -3.49 2.81 -8.93
N GLY A 357 -3.16 3.99 -8.43
CA GLY A 357 -1.86 4.59 -8.57
C GLY A 357 -0.76 3.69 -8.04
N TYR A 358 0.32 3.61 -8.78
CA TYR A 358 1.43 2.74 -8.44
C TYR A 358 1.04 1.27 -8.25
N GLY A 359 -0.09 0.86 -8.83
CA GLY A 359 -0.56 -0.51 -8.84
C GLY A 359 -0.94 -1.07 -7.48
N THR A 360 -1.31 -0.23 -6.52
CA THR A 360 -1.72 -0.70 -5.19
C THR A 360 -2.97 0.01 -4.69
N SER A 361 -3.80 -0.74 -3.96
CA SER A 361 -4.97 -0.23 -3.22
C SER A 361 -4.72 -0.15 -1.71
N PHE A 362 -3.49 -0.42 -1.27
CA PHE A 362 -3.13 -0.49 0.14
C PHE A 362 -1.95 0.42 0.47
N PRO A 363 -1.84 0.87 1.74
CA PRO A 363 -0.63 1.48 2.24
C PRO A 363 0.57 0.55 2.07
N ARG A 364 1.72 1.13 1.80
CA ARG A 364 2.97 0.40 1.70
C ARG A 364 4.08 1.13 2.43
N PHE A 365 5.12 0.40 2.78
CA PHE A 365 6.34 0.97 3.32
C PHE A 365 7.40 1.01 2.23
N THR A 366 8.06 2.16 2.09
CA THR A 366 9.14 2.33 1.12
C THR A 366 10.50 2.05 1.76
N CYS A 367 11.52 1.88 0.94
CA CYS A 367 12.89 1.86 1.40
C CYS A 367 13.76 2.70 0.47
N ASP A 368 14.85 3.22 1.03
CA ASP A 368 15.89 3.92 0.28
C ASP A 368 17.21 3.20 0.52
N ASP A 369 17.85 2.75 -0.55
CA ASP A 369 19.07 1.98 -0.49
C ASP A 369 20.27 2.74 -1.03
N ALA A 370 20.16 3.25 -2.26
CA ALA A 370 21.28 3.77 -3.02
C ALA A 370 22.04 4.94 -2.36
N ALA A 371 21.39 5.72 -1.51
CA ALA A 371 21.99 6.90 -0.92
C ALA A 371 22.51 6.69 0.52
N HIS A 372 21.99 5.69 1.24
CA HIS A 372 22.14 5.67 2.71
C HIS A 372 22.55 4.35 3.34
N GLY A 373 22.69 3.28 2.58
CA GLY A 373 23.27 2.02 3.03
C GLY A 373 22.53 1.22 4.09
N ASN A 374 21.36 1.69 4.51
CA ASN A 374 20.52 1.03 5.52
C ASN A 374 19.07 1.26 5.15
N ALA A 375 18.56 0.58 4.14
CA ALA A 375 17.18 0.72 3.70
C ALA A 375 16.16 0.67 4.85
N PRO A 376 15.91 1.78 5.58
CA PRO A 376 14.90 1.78 6.62
C PRO A 376 13.52 1.66 5.98
N LEU A 377 12.58 1.09 6.72
CA LEU A 377 11.19 1.20 6.35
C LEU A 377 10.72 2.62 6.67
N PHE A 378 10.52 3.41 5.63
CA PHE A 378 9.95 4.75 5.76
C PHE A 378 8.47 4.70 6.16
N PRO A 379 7.86 5.87 6.49
CA PRO A 379 6.43 5.99 6.71
C PRO A 379 5.61 5.29 5.64
N ALA A 380 4.44 4.81 6.00
CA ALA A 380 3.53 4.21 5.03
C ALA A 380 3.11 5.24 3.99
N LEU A 381 3.14 4.86 2.72
CA LEU A 381 2.47 5.60 1.67
C LEU A 381 1.05 5.06 1.52
N ILE A 382 0.06 5.93 1.70
CA ILE A 382 -1.35 5.61 1.48
C ILE A 382 -1.69 6.12 0.09
N PRO A 383 -1.90 5.24 -0.90
CA PRO A 383 -2.24 5.70 -2.24
C PRO A 383 -3.58 6.41 -2.24
N ILE A 384 -3.65 7.57 -2.86
CA ILE A 384 -4.90 8.18 -3.21
C ILE A 384 -5.42 7.48 -4.45
N THR A 385 -6.41 6.64 -4.29
CA THR A 385 -7.25 6.25 -5.40
C THR A 385 -8.26 7.39 -5.57
N TYR A 386 -7.87 8.33 -6.40
CA TYR A 386 -8.48 9.63 -6.44
C TYR A 386 -9.78 9.60 -7.21
N TYR A 387 -10.92 9.54 -6.51
CA TYR A 387 -12.20 9.89 -7.10
C TYR A 387 -12.61 11.26 -6.58
N GLU A 388 -12.31 12.28 -7.33
CA GLU A 388 -12.84 13.60 -7.06
C GLU A 388 -14.17 13.77 -7.80
N ALA A 389 -15.27 13.82 -7.07
CA ALA A 389 -16.58 14.09 -7.65
C ALA A 389 -16.67 15.56 -8.07
N ARG A 390 -15.88 15.92 -9.06
CA ARG A 390 -15.78 17.29 -9.60
C ARG A 390 -16.83 17.65 -10.61
N LEU A 391 -17.55 16.68 -11.15
CA LEU A 391 -18.16 16.96 -12.44
C LEU A 391 -19.52 17.59 -12.29
N PRO A 392 -19.73 18.78 -12.90
CA PRO A 392 -21.05 19.28 -13.21
C PRO A 392 -21.74 18.36 -14.25
N ASN A 393 -20.98 17.47 -14.88
CA ASN A 393 -21.51 16.54 -15.84
C ASN A 393 -22.27 15.46 -15.09
N GLU A 394 -23.49 15.25 -15.50
CA GLU A 394 -24.41 14.22 -15.07
C GLU A 394 -23.82 12.80 -15.18
N ASP A 395 -22.61 12.71 -15.70
CA ASP A 395 -21.88 11.53 -16.16
C ASP A 395 -20.67 11.14 -15.32
N SER A 396 -20.57 11.51 -14.05
CA SER A 396 -19.75 10.71 -13.16
C SER A 396 -20.38 9.31 -13.18
N ASP A 397 -19.86 8.47 -14.08
CA ASP A 397 -20.50 7.23 -14.50
C ASP A 397 -20.82 6.37 -13.27
N PRO A 398 -22.11 6.27 -12.87
CA PRO A 398 -22.47 5.47 -11.70
C PRO A 398 -21.95 4.04 -11.80
N ALA A 399 -21.78 3.53 -13.02
CA ALA A 399 -21.24 2.20 -13.26
C ALA A 399 -19.77 2.09 -12.84
N LYS A 400 -18.97 3.14 -12.99
CA LYS A 400 -17.57 3.15 -12.51
C LYS A 400 -17.49 3.10 -10.97
N VAL A 401 -18.33 3.89 -10.28
CA VAL A 401 -18.40 3.86 -8.80
C VAL A 401 -18.81 2.47 -8.32
N ILE A 402 -19.82 1.88 -8.94
CA ILE A 402 -20.29 0.53 -8.62
C ILE A 402 -19.19 -0.50 -8.87
N ALA A 403 -18.56 -0.47 -10.04
CA ALA A 403 -17.47 -1.41 -10.37
C ALA A 403 -16.28 -1.28 -9.40
N TYR A 404 -15.97 -0.06 -8.96
CA TYR A 404 -14.93 0.21 -7.98
C TYR A 404 -15.25 -0.40 -6.61
N LEU A 405 -16.50 -0.25 -6.14
CA LEU A 405 -16.97 -0.86 -4.89
C LEU A 405 -17.01 -2.39 -4.99
N ASP A 406 -17.56 -2.93 -6.08
CA ASP A 406 -17.62 -4.39 -6.30
C ASP A 406 -16.22 -5.00 -6.38
N GLY A 407 -15.28 -4.34 -7.06
CA GLY A 407 -13.88 -4.73 -7.08
C GLY A 407 -13.23 -4.68 -5.70
N ALA A 408 -13.52 -3.64 -4.91
CA ALA A 408 -13.01 -3.54 -3.55
C ALA A 408 -13.54 -4.66 -2.65
N ALA A 409 -14.82 -5.01 -2.76
CA ALA A 409 -15.41 -6.12 -2.00
C ALA A 409 -14.83 -7.48 -2.41
N ALA A 410 -14.66 -7.71 -3.72
CA ALA A 410 -14.12 -8.95 -4.25
C ALA A 410 -12.68 -9.22 -3.81
N TYR A 411 -11.89 -8.16 -3.64
CA TYR A 411 -10.45 -8.27 -3.33
C TYR A 411 -10.09 -7.88 -1.88
N GLY A 412 -11.05 -7.45 -1.06
CA GLY A 412 -10.78 -6.98 0.30
C GLY A 412 -9.88 -5.74 0.30
N ARG A 413 -10.25 -4.69 -0.44
CA ARG A 413 -9.42 -3.49 -0.68
C ARG A 413 -9.81 -2.30 0.18
N ILE A 414 -8.93 -1.30 0.20
CA ILE A 414 -9.24 0.06 0.63
C ILE A 414 -9.73 0.85 -0.59
N THR A 415 -10.87 1.51 -0.44
CA THR A 415 -11.51 2.32 -1.48
C THR A 415 -11.56 3.76 -1.01
N GLN A 416 -10.89 4.66 -1.72
CA GLN A 416 -10.87 6.06 -1.35
C GLN A 416 -11.75 6.91 -2.27
N PHE A 417 -12.55 7.76 -1.64
CA PHE A 417 -13.29 8.83 -2.30
C PHE A 417 -12.79 10.16 -1.74
N PHE A 418 -12.36 11.02 -2.63
CA PHE A 418 -11.80 12.31 -2.28
C PHE A 418 -12.79 13.42 -2.60
N PHE A 419 -13.09 14.27 -1.62
CA PHE A 419 -13.98 15.42 -1.77
C PHE A 419 -13.36 16.61 -1.04
N HIS A 420 -12.95 17.64 -1.74
CA HIS A 420 -12.61 18.88 -1.05
C HIS A 420 -13.82 19.38 -0.24
N PRO A 421 -13.65 19.91 0.99
CA PRO A 421 -14.78 20.40 1.80
C PRO A 421 -15.70 21.36 1.04
N HIS A 422 -15.16 22.21 0.18
CA HIS A 422 -15.98 23.15 -0.60
C HIS A 422 -16.92 22.46 -1.60
N TYR A 423 -16.62 21.23 -2.05
CA TYR A 423 -17.53 20.47 -2.94
C TYR A 423 -18.77 19.95 -2.24
N LEU A 424 -18.75 19.94 -0.93
CA LEU A 424 -19.90 19.53 -0.12
C LEU A 424 -20.75 20.72 0.35
N ASN A 425 -20.62 21.90 -0.23
CA ASN A 425 -21.35 23.11 0.09
C ASN A 425 -22.34 23.48 -1.02
N ASP A 426 -23.53 23.97 -0.65
CA ASP A 426 -24.65 24.23 -1.58
C ASP A 426 -24.37 25.28 -2.64
N ASP A 427 -23.46 26.19 -2.39
CA ASP A 427 -23.03 27.24 -3.31
C ASP A 427 -21.98 26.73 -4.32
N ASN A 428 -21.51 25.51 -4.17
CA ASN A 428 -20.54 24.90 -5.09
C ASN A 428 -21.25 24.12 -6.20
N VAL A 429 -20.81 24.33 -7.45
CA VAL A 429 -21.38 23.67 -8.63
C VAL A 429 -21.24 22.14 -8.58
N HIS A 430 -20.27 21.62 -7.84
CA HIS A 430 -19.99 20.19 -7.68
C HIS A 430 -20.80 19.51 -6.58
N CYS A 431 -21.50 20.27 -5.72
CA CYS A 431 -22.19 19.74 -4.55
C CYS A 431 -23.20 18.65 -4.91
N THR A 432 -24.03 18.89 -5.91
CA THR A 432 -25.04 17.92 -6.36
C THR A 432 -24.41 16.60 -6.80
N ALA A 433 -23.28 16.64 -7.53
CA ALA A 433 -22.57 15.45 -7.99
C ALA A 433 -21.97 14.69 -6.81
N ALA A 434 -21.29 15.38 -5.88
CA ALA A 434 -20.72 14.79 -4.68
C ALA A 434 -21.77 14.07 -3.83
N LEU A 435 -22.90 14.74 -3.55
CA LEU A 435 -23.99 14.15 -2.76
C LEU A 435 -24.64 12.95 -3.48
N ARG A 436 -24.75 12.99 -4.81
CA ARG A 436 -25.24 11.86 -5.60
C ARG A 436 -24.32 10.64 -5.48
N VAL A 437 -22.99 10.83 -5.55
CA VAL A 437 -22.02 9.76 -5.38
C VAL A 437 -22.10 9.16 -3.98
N LEU A 438 -22.16 10.00 -2.94
CA LEU A 438 -22.32 9.53 -1.55
C LEU A 438 -23.61 8.71 -1.36
N ALA A 439 -24.71 9.16 -1.94
CA ALA A 439 -25.98 8.43 -1.92
C ALA A 439 -25.89 7.09 -2.66
N LEU A 440 -25.24 7.06 -3.83
CA LEU A 440 -25.02 5.86 -4.63
C LEU A 440 -24.19 4.84 -3.87
N ILE A 441 -23.09 5.26 -3.22
CA ILE A 441 -22.25 4.40 -2.38
C ILE A 441 -23.13 3.75 -1.30
N LYS A 442 -23.85 4.56 -0.52
CA LYS A 442 -24.71 4.06 0.56
C LYS A 442 -25.75 3.08 0.07
N GLN A 443 -26.43 3.39 -1.03
CA GLN A 443 -27.44 2.54 -1.65
C GLN A 443 -26.82 1.21 -2.10
N HIS A 444 -25.71 1.25 -2.84
CA HIS A 444 -25.06 0.03 -3.38
C HIS A 444 -24.57 -0.90 -2.26
N LEU A 445 -23.95 -0.35 -1.21
CA LEU A 445 -23.53 -1.12 -0.05
C LEU A 445 -24.72 -1.86 0.60
N ALA A 446 -25.87 -1.17 0.74
CA ALA A 446 -27.08 -1.76 1.31
C ALA A 446 -27.69 -2.84 0.40
N GLU A 447 -27.77 -2.59 -0.91
CA GLU A 447 -28.30 -3.54 -1.90
C GLU A 447 -27.49 -4.83 -1.96
N LYS A 448 -26.15 -4.70 -1.92
CA LYS A 448 -25.20 -5.83 -1.95
C LYS A 448 -24.97 -6.46 -0.57
N GLN A 449 -25.43 -5.83 0.49
CA GLN A 449 -25.16 -6.22 1.88
C GLN A 449 -23.66 -6.29 2.20
N TYR A 450 -22.86 -5.44 1.57
CA TYR A 450 -21.43 -5.37 1.84
C TYR A 450 -21.17 -4.80 3.24
N ARG A 451 -20.29 -5.48 3.96
CA ARG A 451 -19.78 -5.02 5.26
C ARG A 451 -18.57 -4.13 5.02
N ALA A 452 -18.83 -2.87 4.76
CA ALA A 452 -17.79 -1.89 4.58
C ALA A 452 -17.38 -1.30 5.95
N LEU A 453 -16.08 -1.20 6.20
CA LEU A 453 -15.50 -0.56 7.38
C LEU A 453 -15.07 0.86 7.02
N PRO A 454 -15.78 1.90 7.46
CA PRO A 454 -15.34 3.27 7.23
C PRO A 454 -14.12 3.61 8.10
N MET A 455 -13.07 4.14 7.50
CA MET A 455 -11.84 4.53 8.20
C MET A 455 -11.37 5.90 7.72
N THR A 456 -10.68 6.62 8.61
CA THR A 456 -9.96 7.85 8.29
C THR A 456 -8.52 7.55 7.88
N THR A 457 -7.82 8.52 7.31
CA THR A 457 -6.39 8.38 6.96
C THR A 457 -5.56 8.00 8.19
N ASN A 458 -5.81 8.62 9.34
CA ASN A 458 -5.09 8.32 10.57
C ASN A 458 -5.32 6.88 11.03
N THR A 459 -6.55 6.40 11.01
CA THR A 459 -6.87 5.03 11.44
C THR A 459 -6.30 3.97 10.49
N ILE A 460 -6.28 4.24 9.20
CA ILE A 460 -5.61 3.38 8.21
C ILE A 460 -4.10 3.35 8.49
N ALA A 461 -3.47 4.50 8.67
CA ALA A 461 -2.04 4.62 8.95
C ALA A 461 -1.66 3.86 10.23
N GLN A 462 -2.41 4.04 11.31
CA GLN A 462 -2.18 3.37 12.59
C GLN A 462 -2.32 1.85 12.47
N PHE A 463 -3.35 1.36 11.78
CA PHE A 463 -3.52 -0.07 11.55
C PHE A 463 -2.35 -0.67 10.76
N TRP A 464 -1.86 0.01 9.72
CA TRP A 464 -0.73 -0.47 8.93
C TRP A 464 0.58 -0.42 9.69
N GLN A 465 0.78 0.56 10.59
CA GLN A 465 1.92 0.54 11.52
C GLN A 465 1.82 -0.65 12.49
N THR A 466 0.63 -0.94 13.04
CA THR A 466 0.40 -2.14 13.84
C THR A 466 0.73 -3.40 13.05
N ARG A 467 0.25 -3.51 11.81
CA ARG A 467 0.56 -4.66 10.94
C ARG A 467 2.06 -4.89 10.75
N ARG A 468 2.84 -3.82 10.65
CA ARG A 468 4.29 -3.89 10.54
C ARG A 468 4.98 -4.38 11.81
N THR A 469 4.48 -3.98 12.97
CA THR A 469 5.10 -4.27 14.28
C THR A 469 4.57 -5.55 14.91
N ALA A 470 3.36 -5.97 14.57
CA ALA A 470 2.78 -7.22 15.02
C ALA A 470 3.54 -8.43 14.45
N SER A 471 3.44 -9.56 15.11
CA SER A 471 4.09 -10.79 14.66
C SER A 471 3.16 -11.99 14.74
N ALA A 472 3.30 -12.88 13.74
CA ALA A 472 2.65 -14.18 13.70
C ALA A 472 3.69 -15.23 13.32
N ILE A 473 4.10 -16.05 14.27
CA ILE A 473 5.17 -17.03 14.11
C ILE A 473 4.61 -18.43 14.29
N ARG A 474 4.75 -19.27 13.27
CA ARG A 474 4.29 -20.66 13.29
C ARG A 474 5.36 -21.62 13.78
N GLU A 475 4.97 -22.53 14.65
CA GLU A 475 5.73 -23.72 15.07
C GLU A 475 4.80 -24.94 15.07
N GLY A 476 4.96 -25.81 14.07
CA GLY A 476 4.04 -26.95 13.85
C GLY A 476 2.60 -26.48 13.54
N SER A 477 1.63 -26.90 14.34
CA SER A 477 0.21 -26.48 14.25
C SER A 477 -0.13 -25.30 15.16
N THR A 478 0.87 -24.61 15.70
CA THR A 478 0.70 -23.50 16.64
C THR A 478 1.27 -22.23 16.06
N ILE A 479 0.53 -21.12 16.18
CA ILE A 479 0.97 -19.78 15.80
C ILE A 479 0.97 -18.91 17.05
N THR A 480 2.13 -18.35 17.39
CA THR A 480 2.25 -17.32 18.42
C THR A 480 2.04 -15.96 17.77
N VAL A 481 1.06 -15.21 18.27
CA VAL A 481 0.67 -13.90 17.76
C VAL A 481 0.93 -12.84 18.82
N ASN A 482 1.58 -11.73 18.45
CA ASN A 482 1.71 -10.55 19.29
C ASN A 482 1.23 -9.32 18.50
N SER A 483 0.28 -8.58 19.04
CA SER A 483 -0.25 -7.37 18.41
C SER A 483 -0.78 -6.39 19.44
N ASP A 484 -0.49 -5.11 19.28
CA ASP A 484 -0.97 -4.05 20.19
C ASP A 484 -2.45 -3.71 19.97
N THR A 485 -3.04 -4.13 18.85
CA THR A 485 -4.45 -3.91 18.52
C THR A 485 -5.10 -5.22 18.05
N PRO A 486 -6.44 -5.32 18.07
CA PRO A 486 -7.12 -6.45 17.47
C PRO A 486 -6.79 -6.59 15.98
N ILE A 487 -6.60 -7.83 15.53
CA ILE A 487 -6.26 -8.17 14.15
C ILE A 487 -7.10 -9.34 13.63
N LEU A 488 -7.08 -9.54 12.32
CA LEU A 488 -7.47 -10.78 11.67
C LEU A 488 -6.19 -11.53 11.29
N LEU A 489 -6.03 -12.73 11.84
CA LEU A 489 -4.93 -13.64 11.48
C LEU A 489 -5.38 -14.49 10.29
N GLN A 490 -4.63 -14.46 9.21
CA GLN A 490 -4.80 -15.39 8.10
C GLN A 490 -4.00 -16.67 8.37
N LEU A 491 -4.73 -17.77 8.44
CA LEU A 491 -4.18 -19.11 8.65
C LEU A 491 -3.66 -19.69 7.33
N PRO A 492 -2.80 -20.72 7.38
CA PRO A 492 -2.47 -21.50 6.19
C PRO A 492 -3.72 -22.01 5.46
N THR A 493 -3.61 -22.26 4.17
CA THR A 493 -4.75 -22.50 3.25
C THR A 493 -5.63 -23.72 3.57
N ASP A 494 -5.11 -24.68 4.31
CA ASP A 494 -5.79 -25.93 4.69
C ASP A 494 -6.49 -25.88 6.05
N ALA A 495 -6.35 -24.77 6.79
CA ALA A 495 -6.90 -24.66 8.13
C ALA A 495 -8.42 -24.48 8.12
N THR A 496 -9.13 -25.39 8.78
CA THR A 496 -10.60 -25.36 8.91
C THR A 496 -11.07 -25.23 10.36
N ILE A 497 -10.20 -25.50 11.32
CA ILE A 497 -10.46 -25.46 12.75
C ILE A 497 -9.40 -24.59 13.41
N ALA A 498 -9.80 -23.75 14.36
CA ALA A 498 -8.88 -22.98 15.16
C ALA A 498 -9.29 -22.92 16.63
N ALA A 499 -8.29 -22.81 17.50
CA ALA A 499 -8.49 -22.48 18.90
C ALA A 499 -7.54 -21.34 19.29
N LEU A 500 -8.07 -20.34 19.98
CA LEU A 500 -7.34 -19.21 20.57
C LEU A 500 -7.15 -19.47 22.06
N ASP A 501 -5.91 -19.53 22.51
CA ASP A 501 -5.54 -19.83 23.91
C ASP A 501 -6.27 -21.07 24.47
N GLY A 502 -6.44 -22.07 23.61
CA GLY A 502 -7.11 -23.34 23.94
C GLY A 502 -8.65 -23.32 23.81
N ALA A 503 -9.27 -22.19 23.57
CA ALA A 503 -10.71 -22.08 23.33
C ALA A 503 -11.02 -22.12 21.83
N SER A 504 -11.98 -22.95 21.41
CA SER A 504 -12.42 -23.03 20.00
C SER A 504 -12.96 -21.67 19.54
N VAL A 505 -12.51 -21.22 18.39
CA VAL A 505 -12.93 -19.96 17.77
C VAL A 505 -13.38 -20.20 16.32
N PRO A 506 -14.31 -19.37 15.80
CA PRO A 506 -14.76 -19.51 14.42
C PRO A 506 -13.65 -19.17 13.44
N VAL A 507 -13.53 -19.94 12.37
CA VAL A 507 -12.74 -19.63 11.19
C VAL A 507 -13.67 -19.06 10.13
N THR A 508 -13.42 -17.83 9.69
CA THR A 508 -14.17 -17.19 8.60
C THR A 508 -13.44 -17.41 7.30
N ILE A 509 -14.09 -18.09 6.36
CA ILE A 509 -13.56 -18.23 4.99
C ILE A 509 -14.05 -17.05 4.17
N LYS A 510 -13.13 -16.20 3.75
CA LYS A 510 -13.40 -15.07 2.86
C LYS A 510 -12.88 -15.40 1.47
N GLN A 511 -13.75 -15.25 0.47
CA GLN A 511 -13.31 -15.29 -0.93
C GLN A 511 -12.57 -14.00 -1.26
N VAL A 512 -11.37 -14.12 -1.77
CA VAL A 512 -10.52 -12.99 -2.19
C VAL A 512 -9.93 -13.35 -3.54
N ASN A 513 -10.29 -12.63 -4.59
CA ASN A 513 -9.92 -13.01 -5.95
C ASN A 513 -10.38 -14.44 -6.31
N ASP A 514 -9.46 -15.19 -6.93
CA ASP A 514 -9.65 -16.58 -7.31
C ASP A 514 -9.29 -17.55 -6.17
N GLY A 515 -8.98 -17.03 -4.98
CA GLY A 515 -8.59 -17.79 -3.80
C GLY A 515 -9.52 -17.58 -2.61
N SER A 516 -9.15 -18.16 -1.49
CA SER A 516 -9.83 -17.97 -0.21
C SER A 516 -8.83 -17.77 0.92
N ALA A 517 -9.20 -16.90 1.88
CA ALA A 517 -8.45 -16.68 3.10
C ALA A 517 -9.22 -17.27 4.29
N ALA A 518 -8.56 -18.11 5.08
CA ALA A 518 -9.08 -18.61 6.36
C ALA A 518 -8.67 -17.64 7.47
N LEU A 519 -9.63 -16.93 8.05
CA LEU A 519 -9.38 -15.81 8.95
C LEU A 519 -9.91 -16.09 10.36
N VAL A 520 -9.11 -15.73 11.36
CA VAL A 520 -9.46 -15.80 12.78
C VAL A 520 -9.26 -14.43 13.41
N PHE A 521 -10.24 -13.98 14.19
CA PHE A 521 -10.12 -12.80 15.02
C PHE A 521 -9.18 -13.05 16.20
N VAL A 522 -8.19 -12.20 16.40
CA VAL A 522 -7.26 -12.23 17.53
C VAL A 522 -7.30 -10.87 18.23
N PRO A 523 -7.64 -10.83 19.54
CA PRO A 523 -7.61 -9.60 20.32
C PRO A 523 -6.20 -9.00 20.42
N ALA A 524 -6.09 -7.79 20.95
CA ALA A 524 -4.80 -7.21 21.29
C ALA A 524 -4.12 -8.01 22.42
N GLY A 525 -2.81 -8.17 22.32
CA GLY A 525 -2.00 -8.89 23.31
C GLY A 525 -1.12 -9.98 22.69
N SER A 526 -0.66 -10.89 23.53
CA SER A 526 0.08 -12.08 23.13
C SER A 526 -0.82 -13.31 23.25
N HIS A 527 -1.01 -14.00 22.15
CA HIS A 527 -1.96 -15.10 22.03
C HIS A 527 -1.34 -16.29 21.31
N THR A 528 -1.92 -17.46 21.56
CA THR A 528 -1.56 -18.70 20.88
C THR A 528 -2.76 -19.19 20.08
N VAL A 529 -2.58 -19.35 18.76
CA VAL A 529 -3.59 -19.92 17.87
C VAL A 529 -3.13 -21.31 17.44
N THR A 530 -3.93 -22.33 17.73
CA THR A 530 -3.73 -23.68 17.19
C THR A 530 -4.75 -23.91 16.07
N PHE A 531 -4.34 -24.64 15.03
CA PHE A 531 -5.18 -24.88 13.86
C PHE A 531 -5.00 -26.32 13.34
N GLY A 532 -6.00 -26.81 12.58
CA GLY A 532 -6.02 -28.14 11.98
C GLY A 532 -7.00 -28.23 10.80
#